data_19cf55e325466d93bd3bd48c1767ba7f
#
_entry.id   19cf55e325466d93bd3bd48c1767ba7f
#
_cell.length_a   1.000
_cell.length_b   1.000
_cell.length_c   1.000
_cell.angle_alpha   90.00
_cell.angle_beta   90.00
_cell.angle_gamma   90.00
#
_symmetry.space_group_name_H-M   'P 1'
#
loop_
_entity.id
_entity.type
_entity.pdbx_description
1 polymer ?
#
loop_
_entity_poly.entity_id
_entity_poly.type
_entity_poly.pdbx_seq_one_letter_code
_entity_poly.pdbx_strand_id
1 'polypeptide(L)'
;MPKHSSLRSILFVVIGSAFIAATTVLAKIAQSDIFGEPLNPLQVSNGRFLFAFLSMCLVVAIVRPKFTKPNFPLHGIRTLCGYSAISLLFTAAAIIPVSDATAISFLNPVFAMFFAVPILKEKIGYIRWVAALIGLTGSMILIRPTGDAFEPAALLALLAAVVTGMEFILIKILA
;
A
#
# COMPACT_ATOMS: atom_id res chain seq x y z
N MET A 1 29.75 10.41 4.28
CA MET A 1 28.55 9.62 4.00
C MET A 1 28.93 8.52 3.00
N PRO A 2 28.75 7.24 3.28
CA PRO A 2 29.23 6.18 2.40
C PRO A 2 28.33 6.04 1.15
N LYS A 3 28.89 6.28 -0.01
CA LYS A 3 28.23 6.15 -1.34
C LYS A 3 27.73 4.74 -1.71
N HIS A 4 28.08 3.72 -0.92
CA HIS A 4 27.74 2.32 -1.22
C HIS A 4 26.34 1.87 -0.73
N SER A 5 25.63 2.67 0.05
CA SER A 5 24.31 2.29 0.58
C SER A 5 23.16 2.52 -0.42
N SER A 6 23.31 3.46 -1.35
CA SER A 6 22.24 3.88 -2.27
C SER A 6 21.81 2.77 -3.25
N LEU A 7 22.75 2.09 -3.88
CA LEU A 7 22.43 1.07 -4.89
C LEU A 7 21.78 -0.17 -4.26
N ARG A 8 22.25 -0.60 -3.10
CA ARG A 8 21.66 -1.73 -2.36
C ARG A 8 20.24 -1.40 -1.90
N SER A 9 20.02 -0.18 -1.40
CA SER A 9 18.68 0.29 -0.98
C SER A 9 17.71 0.32 -2.16
N ILE A 10 18.16 0.81 -3.32
CA ILE A 10 17.35 0.82 -4.55
C ILE A 10 17.00 -0.61 -4.97
N LEU A 11 17.97 -1.53 -4.95
CA LEU A 11 17.76 -2.93 -5.30
C LEU A 11 16.70 -3.59 -4.38
N PHE A 12 16.80 -3.36 -3.07
CA PHE A 12 15.81 -3.89 -2.12
C PHE A 12 14.40 -3.31 -2.36
N VAL A 13 14.29 -2.04 -2.69
CA VAL A 13 13.00 -1.42 -3.04
C VAL A 13 12.42 -2.03 -4.31
N VAL A 14 13.24 -2.22 -5.35
CA VAL A 14 12.78 -2.83 -6.62
C VAL A 14 12.31 -4.28 -6.40
N ILE A 15 13.10 -5.09 -5.66
CA ILE A 15 12.70 -6.46 -5.32
C ILE A 15 11.41 -6.46 -4.50
N GLY A 16 11.31 -5.60 -3.48
CA GLY A 16 10.11 -5.46 -2.66
C GLY A 16 8.88 -5.08 -3.49
N SER A 17 9.02 -4.14 -4.43
CA SER A 17 7.94 -3.75 -5.34
C SER A 17 7.50 -4.88 -6.26
N ALA A 18 8.43 -5.70 -6.75
CA ALA A 18 8.10 -6.88 -7.55
C ALA A 18 7.30 -7.92 -6.73
N PHE A 19 7.67 -8.16 -5.46
CA PHE A 19 6.89 -9.03 -4.58
C PHE A 19 5.50 -8.47 -4.28
N ILE A 20 5.37 -7.16 -4.07
CA ILE A 20 4.06 -6.50 -3.87
C ILE A 20 3.18 -6.68 -5.11
N ALA A 21 3.71 -6.44 -6.30
CA ALA A 21 2.98 -6.66 -7.55
C ALA A 21 2.54 -8.12 -7.70
N ALA A 22 3.44 -9.08 -7.46
CA ALA A 22 3.13 -10.51 -7.51
C ALA A 22 2.01 -10.89 -6.52
N THR A 23 2.05 -10.38 -5.28
CA THR A 23 0.99 -10.66 -4.30
C THR A 23 -0.36 -10.09 -4.71
N THR A 24 -0.39 -8.94 -5.40
CA THR A 24 -1.65 -8.34 -5.90
C THR A 24 -2.26 -9.19 -7.01
N VAL A 25 -1.43 -9.67 -7.95
CA VAL A 25 -1.88 -10.58 -9.02
C VAL A 25 -2.37 -11.91 -8.44
N LEU A 26 -1.61 -12.52 -7.52
CA LEU A 26 -2.00 -13.76 -6.86
C LEU A 26 -3.31 -13.61 -6.07
N ALA A 27 -3.51 -12.46 -5.40
CA ALA A 27 -4.74 -12.15 -4.70
C ALA A 27 -5.95 -12.11 -5.67
N LYS A 28 -5.77 -11.52 -6.86
CA LYS A 28 -6.84 -11.53 -7.89
C LYS A 28 -7.13 -12.93 -8.41
N ILE A 29 -6.10 -13.73 -8.67
CA ILE A 29 -6.25 -15.11 -9.10
C ILE A 29 -7.00 -15.93 -8.04
N ALA A 30 -6.67 -15.77 -6.76
CA ALA A 30 -7.33 -16.45 -5.66
C ALA A 30 -8.82 -16.04 -5.49
N GLN A 31 -9.20 -14.87 -5.97
CA GLN A 31 -10.57 -14.35 -5.98
C GLN A 31 -11.31 -14.66 -7.29
N SER A 32 -10.70 -15.39 -8.22
CA SER A 32 -11.30 -15.84 -9.48
C SER A 32 -11.60 -17.34 -9.45
N ASP A 33 -12.45 -17.80 -10.36
CA ASP A 33 -12.87 -19.21 -10.48
C ASP A 33 -11.78 -20.14 -11.05
N ILE A 34 -10.55 -19.66 -11.29
CA ILE A 34 -9.49 -20.41 -11.99
C ILE A 34 -9.07 -21.67 -11.23
N PHE A 35 -9.03 -21.61 -9.90
CA PHE A 35 -8.56 -22.72 -9.04
C PHE A 35 -9.66 -23.31 -8.14
N GLY A 36 -10.94 -23.01 -8.38
CA GLY A 36 -12.07 -23.48 -7.60
C GLY A 36 -12.97 -22.34 -7.13
N GLU A 37 -13.65 -22.53 -6.00
CA GLU A 37 -14.50 -21.46 -5.46
C GLU A 37 -13.69 -20.21 -5.12
N PRO A 38 -14.11 -19.00 -5.58
CA PRO A 38 -13.41 -17.77 -5.35
C PRO A 38 -13.35 -17.42 -3.87
N LEU A 39 -12.16 -17.12 -3.38
CA LEU A 39 -11.96 -16.71 -1.98
C LEU A 39 -12.50 -15.30 -1.76
N ASN A 40 -13.12 -15.10 -0.59
CA ASN A 40 -13.56 -13.77 -0.18
C ASN A 40 -12.35 -12.83 -0.03
N PRO A 41 -12.43 -11.56 -0.48
CA PRO A 41 -11.36 -10.57 -0.35
C PRO A 41 -10.78 -10.45 1.07
N LEU A 42 -11.63 -10.56 2.11
CA LEU A 42 -11.19 -10.53 3.51
C LEU A 42 -10.38 -11.78 3.89
N GLN A 43 -10.72 -12.95 3.34
CA GLN A 43 -9.93 -14.18 3.57
C GLN A 43 -8.53 -14.03 2.97
N VAL A 44 -8.43 -13.48 1.76
CA VAL A 44 -7.15 -13.23 1.10
C VAL A 44 -6.31 -12.21 1.89
N SER A 45 -6.93 -11.14 2.37
CA SER A 45 -6.26 -10.14 3.23
C SER A 45 -5.78 -10.77 4.54
N ASN A 46 -6.63 -11.52 5.23
CA ASN A 46 -6.27 -12.18 6.48
C ASN A 46 -5.13 -13.18 6.29
N GLY A 47 -5.19 -14.00 5.24
CA GLY A 47 -4.11 -14.93 4.88
C GLY A 47 -2.79 -14.21 4.69
N ARG A 48 -2.79 -13.12 3.92
CA ARG A 48 -1.60 -12.30 3.69
C ARG A 48 -0.98 -11.78 4.99
N PHE A 49 -1.80 -11.22 5.90
CA PHE A 49 -1.29 -10.70 7.17
C PHE A 49 -0.83 -11.80 8.11
N LEU A 50 -1.51 -12.96 8.13
CA LEU A 50 -1.10 -14.11 8.91
C LEU A 50 0.28 -14.62 8.49
N PHE A 51 0.48 -14.87 7.19
CA PHE A 51 1.77 -15.32 6.67
C PHE A 51 2.88 -14.28 6.84
N ALA A 52 2.57 -12.98 6.69
CA ALA A 52 3.52 -11.91 6.95
C ALA A 52 3.93 -11.88 8.45
N PHE A 53 2.98 -12.07 9.35
CA PHE A 53 3.24 -12.16 10.79
C PHE A 53 4.12 -13.37 11.13
N LEU A 54 3.79 -14.56 10.61
CA LEU A 54 4.58 -15.78 10.83
C LEU A 54 6.01 -15.61 10.29
N SER A 55 6.17 -15.04 9.10
CA SER A 55 7.48 -14.74 8.52
C SER A 55 8.28 -13.77 9.38
N MET A 56 7.63 -12.73 9.91
CA MET A 56 8.27 -11.78 10.80
C MET A 56 8.66 -12.43 12.15
N CYS A 57 7.82 -13.29 12.70
CA CYS A 57 8.15 -14.07 13.91
C CYS A 57 9.40 -14.93 13.69
N LEU A 58 9.50 -15.58 12.53
CA LEU A 58 10.68 -16.37 12.16
C LEU A 58 11.94 -15.50 12.08
N VAL A 59 11.86 -14.34 11.41
CA VAL A 59 12.97 -13.38 11.32
C VAL A 59 13.40 -12.90 12.71
N VAL A 60 12.44 -12.54 13.58
CA VAL A 60 12.73 -12.11 14.95
C VAL A 60 13.37 -13.22 15.77
N ALA A 61 12.93 -14.47 15.61
CA ALA A 61 13.53 -15.63 16.29
C ALA A 61 14.99 -15.86 15.88
N ILE A 62 15.32 -15.63 14.60
CA ILE A 62 16.68 -15.79 14.05
C ILE A 62 17.59 -14.62 14.43
N VAL A 63 17.13 -13.39 14.16
CA VAL A 63 17.93 -12.15 14.30
C VAL A 63 18.03 -11.69 15.76
N ARG A 64 17.02 -12.01 16.59
CA ARG A 64 16.90 -11.61 18.02
C ARG A 64 17.20 -10.11 18.23
N PRO A 65 16.49 -9.20 17.53
CA PRO A 65 16.73 -7.77 17.66
C PRO A 65 16.43 -7.29 19.08
N LYS A 66 17.19 -6.28 19.53
CA LYS A 66 16.86 -5.59 20.80
C LYS A 66 15.69 -4.66 20.56
N PHE A 67 14.57 -4.94 21.19
CA PHE A 67 13.39 -4.06 21.11
C PHE A 67 13.57 -2.85 22.03
N THR A 68 13.34 -1.65 21.50
CA THR A 68 13.12 -0.42 22.29
C THR A 68 11.66 -0.34 22.70
N LYS A 69 11.32 0.49 23.68
CA LYS A 69 9.92 0.65 24.15
C LYS A 69 9.05 1.19 22.99
N PRO A 70 8.12 0.40 22.43
CA PRO A 70 7.28 0.84 21.35
C PRO A 70 6.14 1.74 21.83
N ASN A 71 5.72 2.67 20.99
CA ASN A 71 4.49 3.43 21.20
C ASN A 71 3.29 2.58 20.72
N PHE A 72 2.77 1.70 21.61
CA PHE A 72 1.71 0.75 21.29
C PHE A 72 0.46 1.39 20.65
N PRO A 73 -0.11 2.52 21.16
CA PRO A 73 -1.30 3.11 20.55
C PRO A 73 -1.04 3.57 19.13
N LEU A 74 0.09 4.19 18.85
CA LEU A 74 0.41 4.68 17.51
C LEU A 74 0.68 3.53 16.52
N HIS A 75 1.36 2.47 16.98
CA HIS A 75 1.52 1.23 16.20
C HIS A 75 0.17 0.54 15.94
N GLY A 76 -0.74 0.53 16.92
CA GLY A 76 -2.08 -0.02 16.75
C GLY A 76 -2.89 0.71 15.67
N ILE A 77 -2.93 2.05 15.72
CA ILE A 77 -3.63 2.85 14.72
C ILE A 77 -2.99 2.64 13.32
N ARG A 78 -1.65 2.65 13.22
CA ARG A 78 -0.95 2.36 11.97
C ARG A 78 -1.34 1.00 11.40
N THR A 79 -1.38 -0.04 12.24
CA THR A 79 -1.72 -1.39 11.81
C THR A 79 -3.17 -1.49 11.35
N LEU A 80 -4.09 -0.82 12.04
CA LEU A 80 -5.49 -0.73 11.62
C LEU A 80 -5.63 -0.02 10.26
N CYS A 81 -4.92 1.09 10.06
CA CYS A 81 -4.90 1.77 8.76
C CYS A 81 -4.36 0.85 7.66
N GLY A 82 -3.22 0.18 7.87
CA GLY A 82 -2.65 -0.71 6.87
C GLY A 82 -3.53 -1.91 6.56
N TYR A 83 -4.14 -2.53 7.58
CA TYR A 83 -5.08 -3.64 7.39
C TYR A 83 -6.32 -3.20 6.61
N SER A 84 -6.96 -2.10 7.02
CA SER A 84 -8.17 -1.60 6.35
C SER A 84 -7.89 -1.15 4.91
N ALA A 85 -6.77 -0.48 4.66
CA ALA A 85 -6.39 -0.04 3.33
C ALA A 85 -6.23 -1.22 2.35
N ILE A 86 -5.52 -2.27 2.76
CA ILE A 86 -5.31 -3.46 1.92
C ILE A 86 -6.62 -4.23 1.73
N SER A 87 -7.42 -4.38 2.78
CA SER A 87 -8.72 -5.06 2.68
C SER A 87 -9.67 -4.33 1.73
N LEU A 88 -9.74 -3.00 1.81
CA LEU A 88 -10.52 -2.16 0.90
C LEU A 88 -10.04 -2.28 -0.54
N LEU A 89 -8.72 -2.24 -0.76
CA LEU A 89 -8.13 -2.36 -2.08
C LEU A 89 -8.43 -3.73 -2.71
N PHE A 90 -8.32 -4.81 -1.94
CA PHE A 90 -8.62 -6.17 -2.43
C PHE A 90 -10.11 -6.35 -2.69
N THR A 91 -10.98 -5.74 -1.87
CA THR A 91 -12.42 -5.74 -2.12
C THR A 91 -12.75 -4.98 -3.41
N ALA A 92 -12.14 -3.83 -3.64
CA ALA A 92 -12.30 -3.09 -4.89
C ALA A 92 -11.81 -3.93 -6.08
N ALA A 93 -10.61 -4.51 -6.00
CA ALA A 93 -10.01 -5.33 -7.06
C ALA A 93 -10.77 -6.64 -7.34
N ALA A 94 -11.64 -7.10 -6.44
CA ALA A 94 -12.55 -8.20 -6.72
C ALA A 94 -13.69 -7.80 -7.67
N ILE A 95 -14.13 -6.54 -7.60
CA ILE A 95 -15.31 -6.02 -8.32
C ILE A 95 -14.88 -5.32 -9.62
N ILE A 96 -13.88 -4.43 -9.56
CA ILE A 96 -13.38 -3.69 -10.72
C ILE A 96 -12.07 -4.29 -11.24
N PRO A 97 -11.64 -3.99 -12.49
CA PRO A 97 -10.34 -4.40 -13.00
C PRO A 97 -9.18 -3.98 -12.10
N VAL A 98 -8.20 -4.86 -11.93
CA VAL A 98 -7.01 -4.58 -11.09
C VAL A 98 -6.27 -3.33 -11.58
N SER A 99 -6.27 -3.07 -12.90
CA SER A 99 -5.73 -1.85 -13.50
C SER A 99 -6.35 -0.60 -12.88
N ASP A 100 -7.68 -0.56 -12.78
CA ASP A 100 -8.44 0.58 -12.31
C ASP A 100 -8.26 0.77 -10.79
N ALA A 101 -8.37 -0.31 -10.01
CA ALA A 101 -8.07 -0.30 -8.58
C ALA A 101 -6.63 0.20 -8.30
N THR A 102 -5.67 -0.25 -9.11
CA THR A 102 -4.26 0.17 -8.99
C THR A 102 -4.07 1.63 -9.39
N ALA A 103 -4.69 2.09 -10.48
CA ALA A 103 -4.64 3.49 -10.91
C ALA A 103 -5.15 4.43 -9.82
N ILE A 104 -6.29 4.09 -9.20
CA ILE A 104 -6.86 4.85 -8.08
C ILE A 104 -5.93 4.82 -6.87
N SER A 105 -5.29 3.68 -6.58
CA SER A 105 -4.36 3.57 -5.45
C SER A 105 -3.13 4.46 -5.59
N PHE A 106 -2.72 4.84 -6.81
CA PHE A 106 -1.63 5.82 -7.01
C PHE A 106 -1.95 7.24 -6.54
N LEU A 107 -3.18 7.51 -6.11
CA LEU A 107 -3.51 8.74 -5.39
C LEU A 107 -2.98 8.75 -3.94
N ASN A 108 -2.54 7.61 -3.39
CA ASN A 108 -2.07 7.54 -2.00
C ASN A 108 -0.92 8.51 -1.66
N PRO A 109 0.10 8.79 -2.52
CA PRO A 109 1.11 9.80 -2.23
C PRO A 109 0.54 11.22 -2.18
N VAL A 110 -0.51 11.50 -2.98
CA VAL A 110 -1.20 12.80 -2.97
C VAL A 110 -1.91 12.99 -1.64
N PHE A 111 -2.64 11.98 -1.16
CA PHE A 111 -3.27 12.03 0.16
C PHE A 111 -2.23 12.11 1.28
N ALA A 112 -1.11 11.40 1.18
CA ALA A 112 -0.02 11.53 2.14
C ALA A 112 0.52 12.97 2.21
N MET A 113 0.71 13.64 1.08
CA MET A 113 1.09 15.06 1.07
C MET A 113 0.01 15.95 1.69
N PHE A 114 -1.27 15.68 1.41
CA PHE A 114 -2.39 16.41 1.99
C PHE A 114 -2.39 16.32 3.53
N PHE A 115 -2.18 15.13 4.09
CA PHE A 115 -2.09 14.91 5.53
C PHE A 115 -0.78 15.41 6.15
N ALA A 116 0.34 15.43 5.41
CA ALA A 116 1.62 15.92 5.90
C ALA A 116 1.56 17.41 6.29
N VAL A 117 0.79 18.21 5.56
CA VAL A 117 0.68 19.65 5.84
C VAL A 117 0.10 19.93 7.23
N PRO A 118 -1.10 19.45 7.60
CA PRO A 118 -1.69 19.73 8.91
C PRO A 118 -1.05 18.93 10.05
N ILE A 119 -0.66 17.67 9.83
CA ILE A 119 -0.22 16.75 10.89
C ILE A 119 1.27 16.97 11.20
N LEU A 120 2.11 17.02 10.17
CA LEU A 120 3.56 17.18 10.32
C LEU A 120 3.99 18.65 10.24
N LYS A 121 3.05 19.56 9.94
CA LYS A 121 3.32 21.00 9.72
C LYS A 121 4.41 21.23 8.66
N GLU A 122 4.49 20.33 7.67
CA GLU A 122 5.49 20.43 6.60
C GLU A 122 5.04 21.40 5.51
N LYS A 123 5.97 22.20 5.02
CA LYS A 123 5.77 23.02 3.82
C LYS A 123 6.12 22.19 2.60
N ILE A 124 5.11 21.72 1.87
CA ILE A 124 5.32 20.95 0.64
C ILE A 124 5.53 21.94 -0.49
N GLY A 125 6.77 21.95 -1.03
CA GLY A 125 7.11 22.80 -2.17
C GLY A 125 6.33 22.39 -3.44
N TYR A 126 6.07 23.38 -4.32
CA TYR A 126 5.34 23.16 -5.58
C TYR A 126 5.97 22.07 -6.47
N ILE A 127 7.28 21.87 -6.41
CA ILE A 127 7.99 20.84 -7.18
C ILE A 127 7.47 19.44 -6.84
N ARG A 128 7.16 19.17 -5.55
CA ARG A 128 6.61 17.86 -5.13
C ARG A 128 5.19 17.65 -5.67
N TRP A 129 4.37 18.71 -5.70
CA TRP A 129 3.04 18.65 -6.29
C TRP A 129 3.09 18.40 -7.80
N VAL A 130 3.98 19.09 -8.51
CA VAL A 130 4.17 18.86 -9.95
C VAL A 130 4.67 17.45 -10.21
N ALA A 131 5.64 16.95 -9.44
CA ALA A 131 6.14 15.59 -9.58
C ALA A 131 5.04 14.54 -9.32
N ALA A 132 4.18 14.75 -8.32
CA ALA A 132 3.04 13.86 -8.06
C ALA A 132 2.04 13.87 -9.22
N LEU A 133 1.71 15.03 -9.78
CA LEU A 133 0.83 15.14 -10.94
C LEU A 133 1.41 14.45 -12.17
N ILE A 134 2.70 14.63 -12.45
CA ILE A 134 3.39 13.95 -13.56
C ILE A 134 3.36 12.43 -13.36
N GLY A 135 3.67 11.95 -12.15
CA GLY A 135 3.64 10.53 -11.83
C GLY A 135 2.24 9.94 -11.97
N LEU A 136 1.22 10.64 -11.48
CA LEU A 136 -0.18 10.23 -11.59
C LEU A 136 -0.63 10.18 -13.05
N THR A 137 -0.30 11.21 -13.85
CA THR A 137 -0.62 11.24 -15.28
C THR A 137 0.08 10.10 -16.01
N GLY A 138 1.36 9.86 -15.73
CA GLY A 138 2.10 8.74 -16.32
C GLY A 138 1.49 7.39 -15.98
N SER A 139 1.06 7.18 -14.74
CA SER A 139 0.39 5.93 -14.34
C SER A 139 -0.96 5.74 -15.03
N MET A 140 -1.77 6.80 -15.17
CA MET A 140 -3.03 6.76 -15.90
C MET A 140 -2.85 6.41 -17.38
N ILE A 141 -1.82 6.96 -18.03
CA ILE A 141 -1.51 6.65 -19.43
C ILE A 141 -1.10 5.17 -19.57
N LEU A 142 -0.29 4.66 -18.63
CA LEU A 142 0.21 3.29 -18.69
C LEU A 142 -0.90 2.26 -18.42
N ILE A 143 -1.71 2.49 -17.40
CA ILE A 143 -2.72 1.55 -16.92
C ILE A 143 -3.97 1.60 -17.81
N ARG A 144 -4.27 2.74 -18.43
CA ARG A 144 -5.46 2.96 -19.28
C ARG A 144 -6.74 2.48 -18.59
N PRO A 145 -7.15 3.14 -17.49
CA PRO A 145 -8.31 2.74 -16.73
C PRO A 145 -9.53 2.61 -17.64
N THR A 146 -10.29 1.56 -17.45
CA THR A 146 -11.53 1.32 -18.19
C THR A 146 -12.66 2.21 -17.66
N GLY A 147 -13.79 2.25 -18.36
CA GLY A 147 -14.95 3.08 -17.95
C GLY A 147 -15.53 2.71 -16.59
N ASP A 148 -15.21 1.51 -16.08
CA ASP A 148 -15.70 0.97 -14.80
C ASP A 148 -15.12 1.70 -13.57
N ALA A 149 -14.17 2.62 -13.77
CA ALA A 149 -13.62 3.49 -12.71
C ALA A 149 -14.69 4.40 -12.05
N PHE A 150 -15.88 4.53 -12.65
CA PHE A 150 -17.01 5.27 -12.09
C PHE A 150 -17.97 4.38 -11.30
N GLU A 151 -17.72 3.09 -11.17
CA GLU A 151 -18.53 2.22 -10.33
C GLU A 151 -18.37 2.52 -8.84
N PRO A 152 -19.41 2.24 -8.02
CA PRO A 152 -19.33 2.42 -6.56
C PRO A 152 -18.14 1.71 -5.91
N ALA A 153 -17.67 0.62 -6.50
CA ALA A 153 -16.49 -0.11 -6.06
C ALA A 153 -15.19 0.71 -6.17
N ALA A 154 -15.11 1.67 -7.09
CA ALA A 154 -13.99 2.59 -7.19
C ALA A 154 -13.85 3.49 -5.94
N LEU A 155 -14.95 3.78 -5.24
CA LEU A 155 -14.92 4.49 -3.96
C LEU A 155 -14.18 3.71 -2.87
N LEU A 156 -14.23 2.38 -2.91
CA LEU A 156 -13.46 1.53 -1.99
C LEU A 156 -11.95 1.66 -2.26
N ALA A 157 -11.55 1.69 -3.54
CA ALA A 157 -10.15 1.91 -3.92
C ALA A 157 -9.67 3.32 -3.54
N LEU A 158 -10.54 4.33 -3.71
CA LEU A 158 -10.25 5.70 -3.30
C LEU A 158 -10.09 5.81 -1.77
N LEU A 159 -10.99 5.18 -1.02
CA LEU A 159 -10.91 5.13 0.45
C LEU A 159 -9.63 4.40 0.89
N ALA A 160 -9.26 3.30 0.22
CA ALA A 160 -8.00 2.61 0.44
C ALA A 160 -6.80 3.55 0.24
N ALA A 161 -6.80 4.38 -0.82
CA ALA A 161 -5.75 5.34 -1.09
C ALA A 161 -5.65 6.43 -0.01
N VAL A 162 -6.79 6.94 0.48
CA VAL A 162 -6.85 7.90 1.60
C VAL A 162 -6.25 7.30 2.87
N VAL A 163 -6.67 6.09 3.24
CA VAL A 163 -6.21 5.40 4.46
C VAL A 163 -4.72 5.04 4.36
N THR A 164 -4.23 4.61 3.19
CA THR A 164 -2.80 4.39 2.94
C THR A 164 -2.01 5.70 3.06
N GLY A 165 -2.53 6.81 2.56
CA GLY A 165 -1.92 8.12 2.73
C GLY A 165 -1.75 8.50 4.20
N MET A 166 -2.77 8.22 5.03
CA MET A 166 -2.68 8.42 6.49
C MET A 166 -1.66 7.47 7.13
N GLU A 167 -1.62 6.19 6.71
CA GLU A 167 -0.64 5.23 7.19
C GLU A 167 0.79 5.70 6.97
N PHE A 168 1.11 6.29 5.80
CA PHE A 168 2.44 6.83 5.51
C PHE A 168 2.84 7.94 6.48
N ILE A 169 1.89 8.78 6.90
CA ILE A 169 2.14 9.81 7.92
C ILE A 169 2.43 9.18 9.28
N LEU A 170 1.65 8.17 9.68
CA LEU A 170 1.88 7.44 10.93
C LEU A 170 3.24 6.73 10.95
N ILE A 171 3.65 6.12 9.84
CA ILE A 171 4.99 5.53 9.68
C ILE A 171 6.06 6.61 9.89
N LYS A 172 5.87 7.79 9.31
CA LYS A 172 6.83 8.89 9.42
C LYS A 172 6.93 9.45 10.86
N ILE A 173 5.84 9.45 11.60
CA ILE A 173 5.83 9.85 13.01
C ILE A 173 6.55 8.82 13.89
N LEU A 174 6.49 7.54 13.50
CA LEU A 174 7.09 6.42 14.24
C LEU A 174 8.59 6.22 13.91
N ALA A 175 9.09 6.76 12.79
CA ALA A 175 10.47 6.65 12.33
C ALA A 175 11.40 7.68 12.98
#